data_50db3b16f5bf34c1149f161d1caae737
#
_entry.id   50db3b16f5bf34c1149f161d1caae737
#
_cell.length_a   1.000
_cell.length_b   1.000
_cell.length_c   1.000
_cell.angle_alpha   90.00
_cell.angle_beta   90.00
_cell.angle_gamma   90.00
#
_symmetry.space_group_name_H-M   'P 1'
#
loop_
_entity.id
_entity.type
_entity.pdbx_description
1 polymer ?
#
loop_
_entity_poly.entity_id
_entity_poly.type
_entity_poly.pdbx_seq_one_letter_code
_entity_poly.pdbx_strand_id
1 'polypeptide(L)'
;MTDERKAVLERVARGELSPTEGAALLEEIEAKAAPSSPAEDPRDWAADWARDTAWTAPPPPTVGGERAARLRIVRAIGTADIVGDPTVHEAVAEGPHVARREGDTLIIDGEVDPLGMPGFHFAWRGRGPRRYPGWRQYQRRGIPFGDMVPLRVRVNPDLPLEVESQAGKLTIRGVHAPIRAEVLAGSTEIVDFRGPLDLSVQAGSVRARGRLDHGASRIRCDAGGVRIRLERGSSVRVSARTTLGKVQFDNDGDQPWVIGGGEGTLDITGTMGSVRVMAD
;
A
#
# COMPACT_ATOMS: atom_id res chain seq x y z
N MET A 1 -3.09 -3.94 23.33
CA MET A 1 -2.75 -2.71 24.10
C MET A 1 -1.78 -3.18 25.17
N THR A 2 -0.57 -2.65 25.17
CA THR A 2 0.42 -2.97 26.21
C THR A 2 -0.05 -2.41 27.55
N ASP A 3 0.21 -3.13 28.63
CA ASP A 3 -0.23 -2.75 29.99
C ASP A 3 0.27 -1.37 30.41
N GLU A 4 1.44 -0.95 29.88
CA GLU A 4 2.00 0.38 30.10
C GLU A 4 1.15 1.52 29.54
N ARG A 5 0.56 1.37 28.35
CA ARG A 5 -0.34 2.37 27.77
C ARG A 5 -1.60 2.55 28.59
N LYS A 6 -2.14 1.44 29.10
CA LYS A 6 -3.33 1.44 29.96
C LYS A 6 -3.04 2.20 31.26
N ALA A 7 -1.90 1.94 31.87
CA ALA A 7 -1.47 2.60 33.10
C ALA A 7 -1.33 4.13 32.93
N VAL A 8 -0.79 4.61 31.81
CA VAL A 8 -0.68 6.07 31.51
C VAL A 8 -2.06 6.69 31.36
N LEU A 9 -2.98 6.05 30.65
CA LEU A 9 -4.35 6.54 30.46
C LEU A 9 -5.14 6.59 31.78
N GLU A 10 -4.97 5.60 32.65
CA GLU A 10 -5.59 5.58 33.98
C GLU A 10 -5.08 6.68 34.89
N ARG A 11 -3.78 7.04 34.82
CA ARG A 11 -3.18 8.14 35.58
C ARG A 11 -3.68 9.50 35.06
N VAL A 12 -3.85 9.66 33.77
CA VAL A 12 -4.48 10.89 33.20
C VAL A 12 -5.94 10.99 33.63
N ALA A 13 -6.68 9.88 33.60
CA ALA A 13 -8.09 9.86 34.01
C ALA A 13 -8.30 10.16 35.51
N ARG A 14 -7.30 9.82 36.36
CA ARG A 14 -7.30 10.17 37.80
C ARG A 14 -6.79 11.57 38.10
N GLY A 15 -6.36 12.33 37.05
CA GLY A 15 -5.80 13.67 37.24
C GLY A 15 -4.37 13.69 37.81
N GLU A 16 -3.70 12.57 37.86
CA GLU A 16 -2.31 12.46 38.34
C GLU A 16 -1.28 12.93 37.29
N LEU A 17 -1.69 12.98 36.04
CA LEU A 17 -0.93 13.49 34.91
C LEU A 17 -1.81 14.47 34.12
N SER A 18 -1.23 15.56 33.66
CA SER A 18 -1.90 16.43 32.71
C SER A 18 -2.06 15.72 31.36
N PRO A 19 -3.03 16.09 30.52
CA PRO A 19 -3.19 15.53 29.18
C PRO A 19 -1.93 15.66 28.32
N THR A 20 -1.17 16.72 28.50
CA THR A 20 0.08 16.99 27.76
C THR A 20 1.20 16.06 28.19
N GLU A 21 1.35 15.80 29.49
CA GLU A 21 2.33 14.84 30.03
C GLU A 21 1.97 13.40 29.66
N GLY A 22 0.67 13.06 29.67
CA GLY A 22 0.18 11.78 29.23
C GLY A 22 0.48 11.50 27.75
N ALA A 23 0.31 12.52 26.89
CA ALA A 23 0.64 12.41 25.47
C ALA A 23 2.14 12.20 25.23
N ALA A 24 3.01 12.92 25.95
CA ALA A 24 4.46 12.78 25.84
C ALA A 24 4.94 11.36 26.27
N LEU A 25 4.38 10.82 27.34
CA LEU A 25 4.70 9.46 27.80
C LEU A 25 4.20 8.38 26.81
N LEU A 26 3.07 8.58 26.17
CA LEU A 26 2.58 7.67 25.13
C LEU A 26 3.45 7.70 23.87
N GLU A 27 3.94 8.88 23.46
CA GLU A 27 4.91 9.00 22.38
C GLU A 27 6.25 8.29 22.71
N GLU A 28 6.72 8.41 23.95
CA GLU A 28 7.95 7.72 24.39
C GLU A 28 7.80 6.19 24.38
N ILE A 29 6.64 5.69 24.82
CA ILE A 29 6.32 4.25 24.78
C ILE A 29 6.23 3.78 23.30
N GLU A 30 5.68 4.59 22.42
CA GLU A 30 5.60 4.28 20.98
C GLU A 30 6.98 4.30 20.31
N ALA A 31 7.82 5.26 20.65
CA ALA A 31 9.19 5.35 20.15
C ALA A 31 10.05 4.17 20.61
N LYS A 32 9.82 3.70 21.84
CA LYS A 32 10.55 2.55 22.41
C LYS A 32 10.03 1.20 21.89
N ALA A 33 8.74 1.14 21.51
CA ALA A 33 8.11 -0.04 20.92
C ALA A 33 8.27 -0.12 19.40
N ALA A 34 8.71 0.95 18.75
CA ALA A 34 9.05 0.93 17.33
C ALA A 34 10.31 0.07 17.17
N PRO A 35 10.26 -1.08 16.46
CA PRO A 35 11.47 -1.80 16.12
C PRO A 35 12.34 -0.83 15.31
N SER A 36 13.56 -0.61 15.79
CA SER A 36 14.61 0.05 15.03
C SER A 36 14.93 -0.86 13.84
N SER A 37 14.19 -0.72 12.76
CA SER A 37 14.56 -1.33 11.49
C SER A 37 15.83 -0.61 11.04
N PRO A 38 16.97 -1.31 10.96
CA PRO A 38 18.13 -0.79 10.25
C PRO A 38 17.67 -0.42 8.84
N ALA A 39 18.22 0.63 8.27
CA ALA A 39 18.02 0.97 6.86
C ALA A 39 18.51 -0.23 6.04
N GLU A 40 17.63 -1.13 5.66
CA GLU A 40 17.94 -2.30 4.85
C GLU A 40 18.44 -1.79 3.49
N ASP A 41 19.69 -2.15 3.17
CA ASP A 41 20.26 -1.93 1.84
C ASP A 41 19.34 -2.62 0.83
N PRO A 42 18.91 -1.94 -0.25
CA PRO A 42 18.06 -2.55 -1.28
C PRO A 42 18.61 -3.85 -1.88
N ARG A 43 19.85 -4.21 -1.62
CA ARG A 43 20.51 -5.44 -2.07
C ARG A 43 20.29 -6.63 -1.13
N ASP A 44 19.96 -6.41 0.14
CA ASP A 44 19.82 -7.51 1.12
C ASP A 44 18.52 -8.29 0.93
N TRP A 45 17.45 -7.68 0.43
CA TRP A 45 16.18 -8.38 0.19
C TRP A 45 16.27 -9.43 -0.92
N ALA A 46 17.11 -9.19 -1.96
CA ALA A 46 17.33 -10.15 -3.04
C ALA A 46 18.04 -11.42 -2.54
N ALA A 47 18.89 -11.29 -1.52
CA ALA A 47 19.59 -12.40 -0.90
C ALA A 47 18.71 -13.18 0.10
N ASP A 48 17.78 -12.52 0.79
CA ASP A 48 16.80 -13.18 1.65
C ASP A 48 15.74 -13.92 0.82
N TRP A 49 15.33 -13.35 -0.29
CA TRP A 49 14.45 -14.01 -1.25
C TRP A 49 15.01 -15.34 -1.77
N ALA A 50 16.31 -15.40 -2.05
CA ALA A 50 16.97 -16.60 -2.56
C ALA A 50 17.10 -17.73 -1.51
N ARG A 51 17.02 -17.42 -0.21
CA ARG A 51 17.16 -18.39 0.89
C ARG A 51 15.85 -19.08 1.29
N ASP A 52 14.71 -18.43 1.07
CA ASP A 52 13.39 -18.96 1.49
C ASP A 52 12.70 -19.85 0.43
N THR A 53 13.38 -20.13 -0.69
CA THR A 53 12.83 -20.90 -1.82
C THR A 53 13.01 -22.43 -1.71
N ALA A 54 12.82 -23.02 -0.53
CA ALA A 54 12.64 -24.47 -0.41
C ALA A 54 11.21 -24.95 -0.80
N TRP A 55 10.33 -24.01 -1.18
CA TRP A 55 8.99 -24.34 -1.66
C TRP A 55 8.99 -24.43 -3.19
N THR A 56 8.87 -25.67 -3.71
CA THR A 56 8.67 -25.89 -5.15
C THR A 56 7.26 -25.42 -5.51
N ALA A 57 7.15 -24.22 -6.07
CA ALA A 57 5.88 -23.72 -6.57
C ALA A 57 5.30 -24.70 -7.60
N PRO A 58 4.00 -25.03 -7.54
CA PRO A 58 3.37 -25.72 -8.65
C PRO A 58 3.56 -24.85 -9.92
N PRO A 59 3.77 -25.47 -11.09
CA PRO A 59 3.94 -24.70 -12.31
C PRO A 59 2.73 -23.76 -12.48
N PRO A 60 2.95 -22.50 -12.86
CA PRO A 60 1.86 -21.56 -13.06
C PRO A 60 0.88 -22.17 -14.07
N PRO A 61 -0.43 -22.04 -13.86
CA PRO A 61 -1.40 -22.50 -14.82
C PRO A 61 -1.09 -21.83 -16.15
N THR A 62 -0.76 -22.65 -17.17
CA THR A 62 -0.57 -22.17 -18.53
C THR A 62 -1.93 -21.76 -19.06
N VAL A 63 -2.32 -20.52 -18.80
CA VAL A 63 -3.50 -19.93 -19.42
C VAL A 63 -3.09 -19.61 -20.87
N GLY A 64 -3.38 -20.52 -21.79
CA GLY A 64 -3.15 -20.32 -23.22
C GLY A 64 -3.98 -19.14 -23.70
N GLY A 65 -3.31 -18.06 -24.14
CA GLY A 65 -3.93 -16.87 -24.67
C GLY A 65 -2.88 -15.82 -25.00
N GLU A 66 -3.28 -14.78 -25.75
CA GLU A 66 -2.47 -13.58 -25.98
C GLU A 66 -1.98 -12.99 -24.66
N ARG A 67 -0.81 -12.33 -24.69
CA ARG A 67 -0.21 -11.66 -23.52
C ARG A 67 -1.23 -10.75 -22.86
N ALA A 68 -1.29 -10.77 -21.53
CA ALA A 68 -2.14 -9.85 -20.79
C ALA A 68 -1.71 -8.41 -21.05
N ALA A 69 -2.68 -7.53 -21.30
CA ALA A 69 -2.42 -6.10 -21.45
C ALA A 69 -2.38 -5.38 -20.10
N ARG A 70 -2.90 -6.00 -19.04
CA ARG A 70 -2.89 -5.47 -17.66
C ARG A 70 -2.97 -6.56 -16.62
N LEU A 71 -2.49 -6.26 -15.42
CA LEU A 71 -2.59 -7.10 -14.24
C LEU A 71 -3.49 -6.44 -13.20
N ARG A 72 -4.46 -7.18 -12.66
CA ARG A 72 -5.26 -6.77 -11.53
C ARG A 72 -5.02 -7.69 -10.34
N ILE A 73 -4.72 -7.11 -9.19
CA ILE A 73 -4.48 -7.82 -7.93
C ILE A 73 -5.54 -7.38 -6.93
N VAL A 74 -6.24 -8.34 -6.34
CA VAL A 74 -7.25 -8.09 -5.30
C VAL A 74 -6.78 -8.72 -4.00
N ARG A 75 -6.76 -7.94 -2.92
CA ARG A 75 -6.42 -8.41 -1.58
C ARG A 75 -7.34 -7.77 -0.54
N ALA A 76 -8.24 -8.55 0.05
CA ALA A 76 -9.13 -8.01 1.07
C ALA A 76 -8.37 -7.63 2.34
N ILE A 77 -7.64 -8.55 2.94
CA ILE A 77 -6.97 -8.30 4.22
C ILE A 77 -5.56 -8.91 4.19
N GLY A 78 -4.59 -8.20 4.77
CA GLY A 78 -3.23 -8.69 4.96
C GLY A 78 -2.19 -7.96 4.11
N THR A 79 -1.06 -8.61 3.91
CA THR A 79 0.07 -8.03 3.18
C THR A 79 0.04 -8.45 1.72
N ALA A 80 0.22 -7.49 0.82
CA ALA A 80 0.52 -7.72 -0.60
C ALA A 80 1.88 -7.10 -0.92
N ASP A 81 2.81 -7.90 -1.42
CA ASP A 81 4.16 -7.50 -1.83
C ASP A 81 4.34 -7.77 -3.32
N ILE A 82 4.46 -6.71 -4.10
CA ILE A 82 4.49 -6.74 -5.56
C ILE A 82 5.85 -6.22 -6.01
N VAL A 83 6.56 -7.03 -6.80
CA VAL A 83 7.93 -6.72 -7.25
C VAL A 83 8.00 -6.81 -8.76
N GLY A 84 8.47 -5.76 -9.40
CA GLY A 84 8.82 -5.74 -10.82
C GLY A 84 10.02 -6.65 -11.08
N ASP A 85 9.86 -7.62 -11.95
CA ASP A 85 10.89 -8.58 -12.34
C ASP A 85 10.89 -8.71 -13.87
N PRO A 86 11.93 -8.20 -14.56
CA PRO A 86 11.99 -8.24 -16.03
C PRO A 86 12.12 -9.66 -16.60
N THR A 87 12.43 -10.65 -15.76
CA THR A 87 12.51 -12.06 -16.20
C THR A 87 11.13 -12.71 -16.27
N VAL A 88 10.12 -12.09 -15.64
CA VAL A 88 8.74 -12.58 -15.65
C VAL A 88 8.01 -12.03 -16.88
N HIS A 89 7.36 -12.92 -17.59
CA HIS A 89 6.65 -12.54 -18.82
C HIS A 89 5.39 -11.69 -18.54
N GLU A 90 4.60 -12.10 -17.56
CA GLU A 90 3.38 -11.39 -17.11
C GLU A 90 3.41 -11.23 -15.59
N ALA A 91 3.02 -12.26 -14.84
CA ALA A 91 3.08 -12.29 -13.39
C ALA A 91 3.20 -13.72 -12.85
N VAL A 92 3.85 -13.85 -11.69
CA VAL A 92 3.95 -15.07 -10.89
C VAL A 92 3.56 -14.72 -9.46
N ALA A 93 2.57 -15.40 -8.90
CA ALA A 93 2.09 -15.16 -7.55
C ALA A 93 2.43 -16.33 -6.62
N GLU A 94 2.76 -16.00 -5.38
CA GLU A 94 3.05 -16.91 -4.29
C GLU A 94 2.17 -16.57 -3.08
N GLY A 95 1.78 -17.58 -2.34
CA GLY A 95 0.80 -17.48 -1.26
C GLY A 95 -0.59 -17.92 -1.71
N PRO A 96 -1.59 -17.86 -0.82
CA PRO A 96 -2.96 -18.22 -1.15
C PRO A 96 -3.54 -17.25 -2.18
N HIS A 97 -3.87 -17.75 -3.38
CA HIS A 97 -4.46 -16.95 -4.44
C HIS A 97 -5.19 -17.82 -5.46
N VAL A 98 -6.04 -17.18 -6.24
CA VAL A 98 -6.62 -17.74 -7.46
C VAL A 98 -6.24 -16.84 -8.63
N ALA A 99 -5.64 -17.42 -9.66
CA ALA A 99 -5.35 -16.69 -10.89
C ALA A 99 -6.41 -17.00 -11.95
N ARG A 100 -6.94 -15.97 -12.60
CA ARG A 100 -7.88 -16.08 -13.71
C ARG A 100 -7.61 -15.02 -14.77
N ARG A 101 -8.03 -15.27 -15.97
CA ARG A 101 -7.93 -14.30 -17.07
C ARG A 101 -9.34 -13.88 -17.49
N GLU A 102 -9.55 -12.58 -17.61
CA GLU A 102 -10.78 -11.97 -18.14
C GLU A 102 -10.41 -11.06 -19.32
N GLY A 103 -10.60 -11.56 -20.52
CA GLY A 103 -10.15 -10.88 -21.73
C GLY A 103 -8.64 -10.68 -21.74
N ASP A 104 -8.20 -9.43 -21.82
CA ASP A 104 -6.81 -9.01 -21.82
C ASP A 104 -6.22 -8.77 -20.39
N THR A 105 -7.02 -9.03 -19.35
CA THR A 105 -6.64 -8.78 -17.97
C THR A 105 -6.33 -10.09 -17.24
N LEU A 106 -5.12 -10.19 -16.68
CA LEU A 106 -4.76 -11.23 -15.73
C LEU A 106 -5.19 -10.76 -14.33
N ILE A 107 -5.99 -11.57 -13.64
CA ILE A 107 -6.49 -11.26 -12.29
C ILE A 107 -5.88 -12.24 -11.31
N ILE A 108 -5.22 -11.71 -10.27
CA ILE A 108 -4.71 -12.46 -9.13
C ILE A 108 -5.55 -12.06 -7.92
N ASP A 109 -6.35 -13.00 -7.44
CA ASP A 109 -7.25 -12.82 -6.31
C ASP A 109 -6.68 -13.52 -5.08
N GLY A 110 -6.23 -12.74 -4.10
CA GLY A 110 -5.68 -13.22 -2.84
C GLY A 110 -6.73 -13.44 -1.75
N GLU A 111 -8.02 -13.39 -2.08
CA GLU A 111 -9.13 -13.67 -1.16
C GLU A 111 -9.41 -15.18 -1.02
N VAL A 112 -8.40 -16.00 -0.88
CA VAL A 112 -8.66 -17.41 -0.64
C VAL A 112 -9.08 -17.58 0.81
N ASP A 113 -10.30 -18.05 1.00
CA ASP A 113 -10.81 -18.46 2.31
C ASP A 113 -9.90 -19.56 2.90
N PRO A 114 -9.18 -19.30 4.02
CA PRO A 114 -8.33 -20.31 4.64
C PRO A 114 -9.13 -21.51 5.17
N LEU A 115 -10.46 -21.47 5.17
CA LEU A 115 -11.36 -22.52 5.64
C LEU A 115 -12.11 -23.25 4.52
N GLY A 116 -11.87 -22.90 3.25
CA GLY A 116 -12.46 -23.60 2.10
C GLY A 116 -14.01 -23.51 2.03
N MET A 117 -14.61 -22.46 2.61
CA MET A 117 -16.05 -22.25 2.52
C MET A 117 -16.42 -21.56 1.20
N PRO A 118 -17.13 -22.18 0.29
CA PRO A 118 -17.59 -21.52 -0.93
C PRO A 118 -18.67 -20.50 -0.57
N GLY A 119 -18.40 -19.22 -0.81
CA GLY A 119 -19.46 -18.21 -0.69
C GLY A 119 -19.06 -16.82 -0.19
N PHE A 120 -17.83 -16.51 0.13
CA PHE A 120 -17.42 -15.15 0.47
C PHE A 120 -16.95 -14.36 -0.76
N HIS A 121 -17.78 -14.29 -1.78
CA HIS A 121 -17.61 -13.29 -2.83
C HIS A 121 -18.15 -11.96 -2.32
N PHE A 122 -17.29 -11.05 -1.88
CA PHE A 122 -17.66 -9.66 -1.71
C PHE A 122 -17.87 -9.01 -3.09
N ALA A 123 -19.10 -9.15 -3.58
CA ALA A 123 -19.54 -8.42 -4.77
C ALA A 123 -19.67 -6.94 -4.42
N TRP A 124 -18.64 -6.16 -4.63
CA TRP A 124 -18.70 -4.70 -4.59
C TRP A 124 -19.29 -4.17 -5.90
N ARG A 125 -20.60 -4.27 -6.06
CA ARG A 125 -21.42 -3.43 -6.96
C ARG A 125 -22.45 -2.72 -6.13
N GLY A 126 -22.13 -1.50 -5.71
CA GLY A 126 -23.04 -0.39 -5.52
C GLY A 126 -24.39 -0.66 -4.82
N ARG A 127 -24.39 -1.25 -3.61
CA ARG A 127 -25.53 -1.14 -2.67
C ARG A 127 -25.01 -1.31 -1.25
N GLY A 128 -25.42 -0.41 -0.35
CA GLY A 128 -24.94 -0.24 1.01
C GLY A 128 -24.91 -1.50 1.91
N PRO A 129 -24.34 -1.38 3.11
CA PRO A 129 -23.95 -2.51 3.94
C PRO A 129 -25.15 -3.33 4.38
N ARG A 130 -25.34 -4.51 3.79
CA ARG A 130 -26.23 -5.51 4.38
C ARG A 130 -25.53 -6.09 5.61
N ARG A 131 -26.11 -5.88 6.77
CA ARG A 131 -25.69 -6.47 8.04
C ARG A 131 -25.68 -7.99 7.91
N TYR A 132 -24.49 -8.60 7.88
CA TYR A 132 -24.35 -10.04 7.99
C TYR A 132 -24.36 -10.48 9.45
N PRO A 133 -25.21 -11.47 9.86
CA PRO A 133 -25.34 -11.90 11.24
C PRO A 133 -24.15 -12.68 11.83
N GLY A 134 -23.11 -12.95 11.08
CA GLY A 134 -22.00 -13.85 11.47
C GLY A 134 -20.78 -13.19 12.13
N TRP A 135 -20.63 -11.87 12.13
CA TRP A 135 -19.43 -11.19 12.63
C TRP A 135 -19.09 -11.44 14.09
N ARG A 136 -20.09 -11.61 14.93
CA ARG A 136 -19.88 -11.82 16.37
C ARG A 136 -19.29 -13.19 16.73
N GLN A 137 -19.39 -14.17 15.86
CA GLN A 137 -18.90 -15.53 16.10
C GLN A 137 -17.40 -15.66 15.82
N TYR A 138 -16.86 -14.85 14.90
CA TYR A 138 -15.42 -14.82 14.55
C TYR A 138 -14.57 -14.11 15.61
N GLN A 139 -15.10 -13.10 16.31
CA GLN A 139 -14.39 -12.44 17.41
C GLN A 139 -14.13 -13.36 18.63
N ARG A 140 -14.89 -14.44 18.79
CA ARG A 140 -14.74 -15.35 19.92
C ARG A 140 -13.67 -16.43 19.74
N ARG A 141 -13.17 -16.65 18.52
CA ARG A 141 -12.17 -17.71 18.22
C ARG A 141 -10.73 -17.21 18.13
N GLY A 142 -10.46 -15.94 18.43
CA GLY A 142 -9.08 -15.45 18.57
C GLY A 142 -8.18 -15.86 17.41
N ILE A 143 -8.64 -15.72 16.16
CA ILE A 143 -7.74 -15.89 15.00
C ILE A 143 -6.74 -14.76 15.10
N PRO A 144 -5.45 -15.05 15.34
CA PRO A 144 -4.43 -14.00 15.40
C PRO A 144 -4.35 -13.38 14.01
N PHE A 145 -4.71 -12.10 13.90
CA PHE A 145 -4.57 -11.30 12.66
C PHE A 145 -3.10 -11.17 12.21
N GLY A 146 -2.17 -11.76 12.98
CA GLY A 146 -0.72 -11.69 12.72
C GLY A 146 -0.16 -12.72 11.75
N ASP A 147 -0.87 -13.82 11.48
CA ASP A 147 -0.33 -14.95 10.70
C ASP A 147 -0.95 -15.11 9.30
N MET A 148 -1.46 -14.04 8.71
CA MET A 148 -1.95 -14.12 7.33
C MET A 148 -0.76 -14.22 6.38
N VAL A 149 -0.67 -15.35 5.68
CA VAL A 149 0.36 -15.56 4.66
C VAL A 149 0.34 -14.40 3.65
N PRO A 150 1.47 -13.71 3.44
CA PRO A 150 1.53 -12.61 2.52
C PRO A 150 1.29 -13.09 1.07
N LEU A 151 0.58 -12.29 0.30
CA LEU A 151 0.52 -12.47 -1.15
C LEU A 151 1.75 -11.81 -1.76
N ARG A 152 2.64 -12.58 -2.36
CA ARG A 152 3.81 -12.09 -3.07
C ARG A 152 3.59 -12.25 -4.57
N VAL A 153 3.82 -11.18 -5.34
CA VAL A 153 3.62 -11.21 -6.80
C VAL A 153 4.85 -10.62 -7.48
N ARG A 154 5.49 -11.41 -8.33
CA ARG A 154 6.48 -10.91 -9.28
C ARG A 154 5.76 -10.58 -10.58
N VAL A 155 5.95 -9.37 -11.09
CA VAL A 155 5.24 -8.85 -12.26
C VAL A 155 6.23 -8.28 -13.27
N ASN A 156 5.92 -8.41 -14.55
CA ASN A 156 6.68 -7.69 -15.56
C ASN A 156 6.59 -6.18 -15.29
N PRO A 157 7.72 -5.46 -15.14
CA PRO A 157 7.72 -4.05 -14.75
C PRO A 157 6.98 -3.12 -15.74
N ASP A 158 6.83 -3.55 -16.99
CA ASP A 158 6.18 -2.77 -18.05
C ASP A 158 4.69 -3.13 -18.22
N LEU A 159 4.15 -4.00 -17.36
CA LEU A 159 2.74 -4.39 -17.38
C LEU A 159 1.93 -3.43 -16.48
N PRO A 160 0.91 -2.72 -17.02
CA PRO A 160 0.02 -1.88 -16.24
C PRO A 160 -0.60 -2.64 -15.07
N LEU A 161 -0.51 -2.03 -13.87
CA LEU A 161 -0.87 -2.66 -12.61
C LEU A 161 -2.08 -1.97 -11.98
N GLU A 162 -3.10 -2.75 -11.65
CA GLU A 162 -4.25 -2.34 -10.85
C GLU A 162 -4.29 -3.15 -9.55
N VAL A 163 -4.40 -2.47 -8.39
CA VAL A 163 -4.42 -3.13 -7.09
C VAL A 163 -5.62 -2.65 -6.29
N GLU A 164 -6.38 -3.57 -5.73
CA GLU A 164 -7.44 -3.31 -4.77
C GLU A 164 -7.08 -3.94 -3.42
N SER A 165 -7.03 -3.14 -2.37
CA SER A 165 -6.74 -3.60 -1.02
C SER A 165 -7.72 -3.01 -0.01
N GLN A 166 -8.36 -3.83 0.81
CA GLN A 166 -9.28 -3.33 1.82
C GLN A 166 -8.56 -2.97 3.12
N ALA A 167 -7.72 -3.87 3.64
CA ALA A 167 -6.99 -3.58 4.87
C ALA A 167 -5.63 -4.27 4.92
N GLY A 168 -4.57 -3.52 5.26
CA GLY A 168 -3.26 -4.11 5.47
C GLY A 168 -2.11 -3.30 4.91
N LYS A 169 -1.05 -4.00 4.54
CA LYS A 169 0.15 -3.39 3.96
C LYS A 169 0.25 -3.73 2.47
N LEU A 170 0.31 -2.71 1.64
CA LEU A 170 0.61 -2.83 0.21
C LEU A 170 2.01 -2.30 -0.06
N THR A 171 2.87 -3.13 -0.64
CA THR A 171 4.20 -2.75 -1.09
C THR A 171 4.34 -3.02 -2.58
N ILE A 172 4.77 -2.02 -3.35
CA ILE A 172 5.02 -2.14 -4.80
C ILE A 172 6.44 -1.64 -5.07
N ARG A 173 7.26 -2.42 -5.75
CA ARG A 173 8.65 -2.07 -6.04
C ARG A 173 9.01 -2.35 -7.50
N GLY A 174 9.72 -1.42 -8.15
CA GLY A 174 10.29 -1.61 -9.49
C GLY A 174 9.25 -1.81 -10.60
N VAL A 175 8.06 -1.25 -10.47
CA VAL A 175 7.03 -1.25 -11.52
C VAL A 175 7.11 0.07 -12.27
N HIS A 176 7.37 0.00 -13.58
CA HIS A 176 7.61 1.16 -14.44
C HIS A 176 6.38 1.56 -15.26
N ALA A 177 5.46 0.63 -15.46
CA ALA A 177 4.16 0.89 -16.08
C ALA A 177 3.23 1.72 -15.18
N PRO A 178 2.11 2.25 -15.70
CA PRO A 178 1.11 2.92 -14.88
C PRO A 178 0.59 2.04 -13.73
N ILE A 179 0.51 2.63 -12.54
CA ILE A 179 0.01 1.98 -11.33
C ILE A 179 -1.28 2.65 -10.90
N ARG A 180 -2.35 1.87 -10.78
CA ARG A 180 -3.58 2.27 -10.13
C ARG A 180 -3.77 1.45 -8.86
N ALA A 181 -3.99 2.11 -7.71
CA ALA A 181 -4.26 1.41 -6.46
C ALA A 181 -5.40 2.05 -5.67
N GLU A 182 -6.32 1.21 -5.22
CA GLU A 182 -7.42 1.57 -4.33
C GLU A 182 -7.23 0.86 -2.99
N VAL A 183 -7.05 1.64 -1.92
CA VAL A 183 -6.79 1.13 -0.56
C VAL A 183 -7.79 1.73 0.40
N LEU A 184 -8.58 0.89 1.07
CA LEU A 184 -9.53 1.36 2.07
C LEU A 184 -8.83 1.73 3.37
N ALA A 185 -7.98 0.84 3.90
CA ALA A 185 -7.29 1.10 5.15
C ALA A 185 -5.90 0.45 5.19
N GLY A 186 -4.88 1.19 5.63
CA GLY A 186 -3.56 0.61 5.83
C GLY A 186 -2.41 1.46 5.33
N SER A 187 -1.27 0.81 5.10
CA SER A 187 -0.07 1.48 4.61
C SER A 187 0.25 1.05 3.18
N THR A 188 0.50 2.04 2.33
CA THR A 188 0.91 1.85 0.94
C THR A 188 2.32 2.39 0.75
N GLU A 189 3.21 1.55 0.27
CA GLU A 189 4.60 1.89 -0.03
C GLU A 189 4.91 1.56 -1.49
N ILE A 190 5.35 2.55 -2.27
CA ILE A 190 5.69 2.39 -3.68
C ILE A 190 7.12 2.89 -3.89
N VAL A 191 8.00 2.03 -4.39
CA VAL A 191 9.43 2.33 -4.56
C VAL A 191 9.86 2.04 -6.00
N ASP A 192 10.71 2.89 -6.54
CA ASP A 192 11.25 2.80 -7.91
C ASP A 192 10.13 2.69 -8.97
N PHE A 193 9.14 3.55 -8.86
CA PHE A 193 8.15 3.71 -9.92
C PHE A 193 8.66 4.71 -10.98
N ARG A 194 8.21 4.54 -12.24
CA ARG A 194 8.54 5.44 -13.35
C ARG A 194 7.32 5.85 -14.17
N GLY A 195 6.26 5.10 -14.09
CA GLY A 195 4.98 5.40 -14.72
C GLY A 195 4.08 6.29 -13.87
N PRO A 196 2.98 6.77 -14.47
CA PRO A 196 1.96 7.53 -13.76
C PRO A 196 1.33 6.74 -12.61
N LEU A 197 0.96 7.47 -11.54
CA LEU A 197 0.32 6.93 -10.35
C LEU A 197 -1.12 7.42 -10.23
N ASP A 198 -2.09 6.53 -10.08
CA ASP A 198 -3.48 6.84 -9.70
C ASP A 198 -3.80 6.11 -8.39
N LEU A 199 -3.65 6.82 -7.27
CA LEU A 199 -3.79 6.24 -5.93
C LEU A 199 -5.00 6.83 -5.22
N SER A 200 -5.84 5.98 -4.66
CA SER A 200 -6.96 6.36 -3.80
C SER A 200 -6.85 5.61 -2.47
N VAL A 201 -6.62 6.34 -1.37
CA VAL A 201 -6.49 5.79 -0.02
C VAL A 201 -7.51 6.46 0.89
N GLN A 202 -8.43 5.70 1.46
CA GLN A 202 -9.43 6.28 2.36
C GLN A 202 -8.84 6.55 3.75
N ALA A 203 -8.17 5.55 4.35
CA ALA A 203 -7.55 5.74 5.66
C ALA A 203 -6.17 5.08 5.73
N GLY A 204 -5.12 5.87 6.01
CA GLY A 204 -3.80 5.30 6.15
C GLY A 204 -2.66 6.19 5.70
N SER A 205 -1.54 5.57 5.36
CA SER A 205 -0.36 6.30 4.92
C SER A 205 0.10 5.86 3.53
N VAL A 206 0.51 6.84 2.72
CA VAL A 206 1.14 6.64 1.42
C VAL A 206 2.58 7.09 1.48
N ARG A 207 3.51 6.23 1.12
CA ARG A 207 4.91 6.56 0.87
C ARG A 207 5.26 6.16 -0.56
N ALA A 208 5.64 7.12 -1.37
CA ALA A 208 6.04 6.86 -2.75
C ALA A 208 7.41 7.47 -3.01
N ARG A 209 8.29 6.69 -3.62
CA ARG A 209 9.63 7.12 -4.05
C ARG A 209 9.91 6.61 -5.44
N GLY A 210 10.25 7.52 -6.37
CA GLY A 210 10.54 7.16 -7.75
C GLY A 210 10.60 8.39 -8.65
N ARG A 211 10.51 8.15 -9.96
CA ARG A 211 10.63 9.19 -10.97
C ARG A 211 9.32 9.38 -11.73
N LEU A 212 8.97 10.65 -11.95
CA LEU A 212 7.87 11.04 -12.82
C LEU A 212 8.42 12.02 -13.87
N ASP A 213 8.35 11.63 -15.12
CA ASP A 213 8.82 12.45 -16.25
C ASP A 213 7.74 12.67 -17.33
N HIS A 214 6.61 11.97 -17.22
CA HIS A 214 5.50 12.11 -18.16
C HIS A 214 4.17 11.66 -17.55
N GLY A 215 3.08 11.98 -18.25
CA GLY A 215 1.74 11.54 -17.90
C GLY A 215 1.13 12.31 -16.73
N ALA A 216 -0.10 11.93 -16.38
CA ALA A 216 -0.86 12.53 -15.30
C ALA A 216 -0.97 11.57 -14.11
N SER A 217 -0.46 12.00 -12.97
CA SER A 217 -0.53 11.26 -11.71
C SER A 217 -1.51 11.93 -10.75
N ARG A 218 -2.27 11.13 -10.02
CA ARG A 218 -3.23 11.60 -9.03
C ARG A 218 -3.13 10.77 -7.76
N ILE A 219 -3.10 11.46 -6.61
CA ILE A 219 -3.10 10.80 -5.31
C ILE A 219 -4.18 11.43 -4.44
N ARG A 220 -5.11 10.63 -3.98
CA ARG A 220 -6.15 11.01 -3.03
C ARG A 220 -5.96 10.26 -1.73
N CYS A 221 -5.99 11.01 -0.61
CA CYS A 221 -5.93 10.40 0.72
C CYS A 221 -6.94 11.11 1.62
N ASP A 222 -8.01 10.43 2.02
CA ASP A 222 -9.06 11.08 2.80
C ASP A 222 -8.63 11.28 4.25
N ALA A 223 -8.04 10.29 4.89
CA ALA A 223 -7.54 10.41 6.25
C ALA A 223 -6.15 9.77 6.39
N GLY A 224 -5.13 10.60 6.69
CA GLY A 224 -3.77 10.10 6.91
C GLY A 224 -2.66 10.95 6.30
N GLY A 225 -1.54 10.31 5.99
CA GLY A 225 -0.35 11.00 5.51
C GLY A 225 0.09 10.57 4.13
N VAL A 226 0.45 11.53 3.29
CA VAL A 226 1.07 11.29 1.97
C VAL A 226 2.50 11.84 2.00
N ARG A 227 3.47 10.99 1.73
CA ARG A 227 4.87 11.38 1.58
C ARG A 227 5.39 10.90 0.24
N ILE A 228 5.82 11.83 -0.59
CA ILE A 228 6.35 11.54 -1.92
C ILE A 228 7.75 12.07 -2.01
N ARG A 229 8.66 11.26 -2.54
CA ARG A 229 10.01 11.66 -2.91
C ARG A 229 10.20 11.43 -4.41
N LEU A 230 10.41 12.51 -5.13
CA LEU A 230 10.70 12.50 -6.55
C LEU A 230 12.21 12.44 -6.77
N GLU A 231 12.66 11.42 -7.47
CA GLU A 231 14.07 11.19 -7.74
C GLU A 231 14.58 12.05 -8.90
N ARG A 232 15.90 12.19 -8.99
CA ARG A 232 16.58 12.92 -10.06
C ARG A 232 16.11 12.44 -11.44
N GLY A 233 15.91 13.39 -12.34
CA GLY A 233 15.37 13.15 -13.68
C GLY A 233 13.85 13.17 -13.74
N SER A 234 13.18 13.50 -12.65
CA SER A 234 11.75 13.81 -12.69
C SER A 234 11.51 15.13 -13.43
N SER A 235 10.44 15.16 -14.25
CA SER A 235 9.99 16.32 -15.01
C SER A 235 8.49 16.47 -14.82
N VAL A 236 8.08 17.12 -13.72
CA VAL A 236 6.70 17.11 -13.28
C VAL A 236 6.28 18.43 -12.63
N ARG A 237 5.02 18.81 -12.87
CA ARG A 237 4.34 19.92 -12.19
C ARG A 237 3.49 19.36 -11.06
N VAL A 238 3.82 19.72 -9.82
CA VAL A 238 3.20 19.21 -8.61
C VAL A 238 2.23 20.22 -8.02
N SER A 239 1.00 19.80 -7.80
CA SER A 239 -0.02 20.52 -7.03
C SER A 239 -0.45 19.68 -5.84
N ALA A 240 -0.51 20.27 -4.65
CA ALA A 240 -0.99 19.58 -3.47
C ALA A 240 -1.93 20.45 -2.66
N ARG A 241 -3.02 19.86 -2.15
CA ARG A 241 -3.98 20.56 -1.30
C ARG A 241 -4.57 19.61 -0.25
N THR A 242 -4.89 20.16 0.90
CA THR A 242 -5.62 19.44 1.95
C THR A 242 -6.67 20.37 2.56
N THR A 243 -7.81 19.80 2.94
CA THR A 243 -8.89 20.58 3.58
C THR A 243 -8.56 20.84 5.05
N LEU A 244 -8.16 19.79 5.78
CA LEU A 244 -7.80 19.85 7.20
C LEU A 244 -6.43 19.20 7.38
N GLY A 245 -5.36 20.04 7.39
CA GLY A 245 -4.03 19.51 7.53
C GLY A 245 -2.94 20.43 7.00
N LYS A 246 -1.77 19.87 6.75
CA LYS A 246 -0.59 20.62 6.33
C LYS A 246 -0.01 20.09 5.04
N VAL A 247 0.29 20.98 4.11
CA VAL A 247 1.08 20.68 2.91
C VAL A 247 2.48 21.24 3.10
N GLN A 248 3.49 20.43 2.82
CA GLN A 248 4.90 20.81 2.89
C GLN A 248 5.61 20.40 1.61
N PHE A 249 6.34 21.33 1.02
CA PHE A 249 7.28 21.11 -0.05
C PHE A 249 8.70 21.36 0.46
N ASP A 250 9.70 20.69 -0.08
CA ASP A 250 11.10 20.93 0.28
C ASP A 250 11.63 22.27 -0.25
N ASN A 251 10.91 22.90 -1.18
CA ASN A 251 11.20 24.26 -1.62
C ASN A 251 10.22 25.23 -0.94
N ASP A 252 10.69 26.42 -0.62
CA ASP A 252 9.87 27.53 -0.08
C ASP A 252 9.06 28.25 -1.20
N GLY A 253 8.91 27.61 -2.37
CA GLY A 253 8.29 28.22 -3.55
C GLY A 253 6.77 28.07 -3.62
N ASP A 254 6.21 28.83 -4.54
CA ASP A 254 4.77 28.85 -4.84
C ASP A 254 4.29 27.56 -5.50
N GLN A 255 2.99 27.26 -5.35
CA GLN A 255 2.33 26.19 -6.11
C GLN A 255 1.82 26.72 -7.46
N PRO A 256 1.87 25.89 -8.52
CA PRO A 256 2.42 24.53 -8.57
C PRO A 256 3.96 24.50 -8.55
N TRP A 257 4.53 23.54 -7.81
CA TRP A 257 5.97 23.32 -7.82
C TRP A 257 6.40 22.62 -9.09
N VAL A 258 7.27 23.22 -9.89
CA VAL A 258 7.78 22.66 -11.15
C VAL A 258 9.16 22.05 -10.92
N ILE A 259 9.30 20.78 -11.23
CA ILE A 259 10.54 20.01 -11.17
C ILE A 259 10.93 19.64 -12.61
N GLY A 260 12.18 19.91 -12.99
CA GLY A 260 12.63 19.70 -14.37
C GLY A 260 11.87 20.57 -15.38
N GLY A 261 11.49 20.00 -16.51
CA GLY A 261 10.70 20.68 -17.57
C GLY A 261 9.21 20.78 -17.28
N GLY A 262 8.71 20.07 -16.23
CA GLY A 262 7.28 20.07 -15.90
C GLY A 262 6.38 19.36 -16.92
N GLU A 263 6.89 18.34 -17.60
CA GLU A 263 6.20 17.62 -18.67
C GLU A 263 5.04 16.75 -18.15
N GLY A 264 5.23 16.10 -16.98
CA GLY A 264 4.18 15.38 -16.27
C GLY A 264 3.38 16.27 -15.33
N THR A 265 2.31 15.72 -14.76
CA THR A 265 1.53 16.36 -13.69
C THR A 265 1.35 15.40 -12.51
N LEU A 266 1.38 15.97 -11.29
CA LEU A 266 1.09 15.25 -10.06
C LEU A 266 0.14 16.07 -9.20
N ASP A 267 -1.10 15.62 -9.11
CA ASP A 267 -2.13 16.22 -8.27
C ASP A 267 -2.35 15.41 -6.99
N ILE A 268 -2.12 16.03 -5.83
CA ILE A 268 -2.30 15.39 -4.53
C ILE A 268 -3.44 16.09 -3.80
N THR A 269 -4.44 15.32 -3.38
CA THR A 269 -5.56 15.82 -2.60
C THR A 269 -5.72 15.04 -1.32
N GLY A 270 -5.83 15.77 -0.20
CA GLY A 270 -6.11 15.21 1.12
C GLY A 270 -7.33 15.86 1.76
N THR A 271 -8.09 15.13 2.56
CA THR A 271 -9.16 15.71 3.37
C THR A 271 -8.65 16.00 4.77
N MET A 272 -8.10 15.01 5.48
CA MET A 272 -7.51 15.16 6.81
C MET A 272 -6.12 14.54 6.84
N GLY A 273 -5.10 15.34 7.25
CA GLY A 273 -3.75 14.79 7.40
C GLY A 273 -2.67 15.66 6.80
N SER A 274 -1.52 15.07 6.54
CA SER A 274 -0.35 15.79 6.04
C SER A 274 0.09 15.29 4.66
N VAL A 275 0.48 16.24 3.82
CA VAL A 275 1.10 15.97 2.53
C VAL A 275 2.50 16.52 2.55
N ARG A 276 3.49 15.69 2.26
CA ARG A 276 4.88 16.12 2.10
C ARG A 276 5.42 15.68 0.75
N VAL A 277 5.95 16.62 -0.02
CA VAL A 277 6.61 16.36 -1.30
C VAL A 277 8.05 16.81 -1.21
N MET A 278 8.95 15.94 -1.62
CA MET A 278 10.41 16.13 -1.61
C MET A 278 10.94 15.83 -3.01
N ALA A 279 12.05 16.47 -3.41
CA ALA A 279 12.79 16.15 -4.62
C ALA A 279 14.29 16.05 -4.30
N ASP A 280 14.96 15.06 -4.94
CA ASP A 280 16.42 14.82 -4.80
C ASP A 280 17.23 15.63 -5.83
#